data_5742cad71a3a15317c3968b7dce10091
#
_entry.id   5742cad71a3a15317c3968b7dce10091
#
_cell.length_a   1.000
_cell.length_b   1.000
_cell.length_c   1.000
_cell.angle_alpha   90.00
_cell.angle_beta   90.00
_cell.angle_gamma   90.00
#
_symmetry.space_group_name_H-M   'P 1'
#
loop_
_entity.id
_entity.type
_entity.pdbx_description
1 polymer ?
#
loop_
_entity_poly.entity_id
_entity_poly.type
_entity_poly.pdbx_seq_one_letter_code
_entity_poly.pdbx_strand_id
1 'polypeptide(L)'
;MNFAFSDEQEQLREFVRSFLEDKADEAAVREQMETELGFDSEVWQQMCDQLALPALIIPEEFGGQGYGYVELIVVLEEMGRSLLCAPYFSSVVLAANTLIHSEDDEAKAELLPQIASGTIATLAITEENGKWDEPGVTMQADGSGTDFTLNGTK
;
A
#
# COMPACT_ATOMS: atom_id res chain seq x y z
N MET A 1 -10.81 -12.40 26.47
CA MET A 1 -10.09 -11.83 25.29
C MET A 1 -10.38 -10.35 25.29
N ASN A 2 -9.39 -9.49 25.35
CA ASN A 2 -9.59 -8.04 25.27
C ASN A 2 -9.53 -7.64 23.79
N PHE A 3 -10.58 -7.01 23.27
CA PHE A 3 -10.66 -6.54 21.88
C PHE A 3 -10.35 -5.04 21.74
N ALA A 4 -9.96 -4.38 22.85
CA ALA A 4 -9.51 -2.99 22.78
C ALA A 4 -8.13 -2.90 22.13
N PHE A 5 -7.90 -1.83 21.40
CA PHE A 5 -6.58 -1.50 20.91
C PHE A 5 -5.61 -1.24 22.07
N SER A 6 -4.34 -1.48 21.85
CA SER A 6 -3.27 -1.13 22.81
C SER A 6 -3.05 0.39 22.85
N ASP A 7 -2.37 0.85 23.88
CA ASP A 7 -2.02 2.27 24.01
C ASP A 7 -1.13 2.73 22.83
N GLU A 8 -0.26 1.86 22.33
CA GLU A 8 0.59 2.13 21.15
C GLU A 8 -0.23 2.23 19.86
N GLN A 9 -1.25 1.38 19.71
CA GLN A 9 -2.15 1.42 18.55
C GLN A 9 -3.03 2.67 18.57
N GLU A 10 -3.49 3.10 19.75
CA GLU A 10 -4.22 4.37 19.88
C GLU A 10 -3.32 5.59 19.64
N GLN A 11 -2.06 5.57 20.07
CA GLN A 11 -1.09 6.61 19.74
C GLN A 11 -0.82 6.69 18.23
N LEU A 12 -0.68 5.54 17.56
CA LEU A 12 -0.56 5.49 16.09
C LEU A 12 -1.78 6.12 15.42
N ARG A 13 -2.99 5.77 15.88
CA ARG A 13 -4.25 6.34 15.40
C ARG A 13 -4.27 7.87 15.54
N GLU A 14 -3.96 8.39 16.72
CA GLU A 14 -3.96 9.83 16.98
C GLU A 14 -2.93 10.56 16.11
N PHE A 15 -1.76 9.96 15.92
CA PHE A 15 -0.69 10.52 15.10
C PHE A 15 -1.09 10.60 13.63
N VAL A 16 -1.60 9.51 13.07
CA VAL A 16 -2.08 9.47 11.67
C VAL A 16 -3.26 10.42 11.48
N ARG A 17 -4.22 10.43 12.44
CA ARG A 17 -5.37 11.32 12.41
C ARG A 17 -4.96 12.79 12.36
N SER A 18 -4.06 13.20 13.25
CA SER A 18 -3.57 14.58 13.32
C SER A 18 -2.90 15.01 12.02
N PHE A 19 -2.10 14.13 11.41
CA PHE A 19 -1.48 14.39 10.13
C PHE A 19 -2.52 14.58 9.02
N LEU A 20 -3.51 13.69 8.96
CA LEU A 20 -4.53 13.73 7.92
C LEU A 20 -5.50 14.91 8.07
N GLU A 21 -5.79 15.35 9.30
CA GLU A 21 -6.58 16.56 9.56
C GLU A 21 -5.89 17.83 9.05
N ASP A 22 -4.54 17.85 9.04
CA ASP A 22 -3.75 18.96 8.50
C ASP A 22 -3.56 18.88 6.97
N LYS A 23 -3.45 17.68 6.40
CA LYS A 23 -3.03 17.48 5.01
C LYS A 23 -4.12 16.98 4.05
N ALA A 24 -5.20 16.44 4.55
CA ALA A 24 -6.27 15.81 3.78
C ALA A 24 -7.64 16.28 4.27
N ASP A 25 -7.83 17.59 4.41
CA ASP A 25 -9.14 18.17 4.64
C ASP A 25 -10.03 18.04 3.39
N GLU A 26 -11.32 18.33 3.52
CA GLU A 26 -12.28 18.19 2.41
C GLU A 26 -11.86 19.00 1.19
N ALA A 27 -11.29 20.19 1.38
CA ALA A 27 -10.88 21.06 0.26
C ALA A 27 -9.68 20.46 -0.49
N ALA A 28 -8.66 19.98 0.24
CA ALA A 28 -7.49 19.32 -0.32
C ALA A 28 -7.86 18.04 -1.07
N VAL A 29 -8.74 17.20 -0.49
CA VAL A 29 -9.22 15.98 -1.16
C VAL A 29 -9.95 16.32 -2.47
N ARG A 30 -10.86 17.31 -2.47
CA ARG A 30 -11.57 17.73 -3.68
C ARG A 30 -10.64 18.28 -4.74
N GLU A 31 -9.61 19.03 -4.34
CA GLU A 31 -8.58 19.52 -5.26
C GLU A 31 -7.85 18.36 -5.95
N GLN A 32 -7.41 17.35 -5.18
CA GLN A 32 -6.70 16.20 -5.76
C GLN A 32 -7.58 15.36 -6.69
N MET A 33 -8.88 15.26 -6.42
CA MET A 33 -9.83 14.55 -7.30
C MET A 33 -9.93 15.18 -8.71
N GLU A 34 -9.60 16.45 -8.88
CA GLU A 34 -9.63 17.16 -10.15
C GLU A 34 -8.28 17.13 -10.88
N THR A 35 -7.20 16.64 -10.24
CA THR A 35 -5.88 16.56 -10.85
C THR A 35 -5.69 15.28 -11.66
N GLU A 36 -4.85 15.34 -12.68
CA GLU A 36 -4.49 14.16 -13.48
C GLU A 36 -3.75 13.10 -12.64
N LEU A 37 -2.93 13.53 -11.68
CA LEU A 37 -2.18 12.65 -10.79
C LEU A 37 -3.07 11.97 -9.75
N GLY A 38 -4.13 12.65 -9.29
CA GLY A 38 -5.09 12.12 -8.33
C GLY A 38 -4.61 12.08 -6.87
N PHE A 39 -3.43 12.64 -6.57
CA PHE A 39 -2.91 12.77 -5.19
C PHE A 39 -1.85 13.86 -5.12
N ASP A 40 -1.60 14.36 -3.90
CA ASP A 40 -0.53 15.32 -3.61
C ASP A 40 0.80 14.59 -3.36
N SER A 41 1.78 14.83 -4.23
CA SER A 41 3.11 14.21 -4.14
C SER A 41 3.92 14.67 -2.93
N GLU A 42 3.70 15.89 -2.43
CA GLU A 42 4.39 16.39 -1.23
C GLU A 42 3.82 15.74 0.02
N VAL A 43 2.49 15.55 0.08
CA VAL A 43 1.84 14.80 1.17
C VAL A 43 2.29 13.35 1.14
N TRP A 44 2.36 12.71 -0.02
CA TRP A 44 2.91 11.36 -0.15
C TRP A 44 4.34 11.26 0.36
N GLN A 45 5.21 12.19 -0.03
CA GLN A 45 6.59 12.23 0.44
C GLN A 45 6.67 12.42 1.97
N GLN A 46 5.82 13.26 2.56
CA GLN A 46 5.76 13.43 4.02
C GLN A 46 5.31 12.14 4.72
N MET A 47 4.35 11.41 4.17
CA MET A 47 3.93 10.10 4.68
C MET A 47 5.09 9.09 4.67
N CYS A 48 5.96 9.16 3.67
CA CYS A 48 7.15 8.31 3.57
C CYS A 48 8.24 8.73 4.57
N ASP A 49 8.63 10.00 4.55
CA ASP A 49 9.84 10.47 5.26
C ASP A 49 9.61 10.71 6.74
N GLN A 50 8.42 11.19 7.11
CA GLN A 50 8.13 11.60 8.49
C GLN A 50 7.39 10.51 9.28
N LEU A 51 6.49 9.79 8.62
CA LEU A 51 5.65 8.78 9.25
C LEU A 51 6.10 7.35 8.93
N ALA A 52 6.92 7.17 7.91
CA ALA A 52 7.36 5.87 7.39
C ALA A 52 6.18 4.88 7.16
N LEU A 53 5.00 5.40 6.77
CA LEU A 53 3.79 4.59 6.62
C LEU A 53 3.91 3.49 5.55
N PRO A 54 4.59 3.70 4.40
CA PRO A 54 4.78 2.62 3.44
C PRO A 54 5.61 1.44 3.97
N ALA A 55 6.46 1.67 4.97
CA ALA A 55 7.29 0.66 5.61
C ALA A 55 6.56 -0.14 6.71
N LEU A 56 5.34 0.27 7.10
CA LEU A 56 4.65 -0.18 8.32
C LEU A 56 4.64 -1.71 8.47
N ILE A 57 4.15 -2.44 7.47
CA ILE A 57 3.98 -3.90 7.53
C ILE A 57 5.12 -4.68 6.88
N ILE A 58 6.06 -3.99 6.23
CA ILE A 58 7.20 -4.63 5.58
C ILE A 58 8.13 -5.17 6.68
N PRO A 59 8.61 -6.43 6.57
CA PRO A 59 9.53 -6.99 7.55
C PRO A 59 10.81 -6.16 7.70
N GLU A 60 11.37 -6.13 8.92
CA GLU A 60 12.59 -5.36 9.25
C GLU A 60 13.78 -5.74 8.36
N GLU A 61 13.91 -7.02 8.01
CA GLU A 61 14.97 -7.51 7.12
C GLU A 61 14.94 -6.89 5.72
N PHE A 62 13.79 -6.35 5.28
CA PHE A 62 13.61 -5.63 4.03
C PHE A 62 13.46 -4.11 4.24
N GLY A 63 13.89 -3.59 5.38
CA GLY A 63 13.88 -2.14 5.67
C GLY A 63 12.53 -1.61 6.14
N GLY A 64 11.60 -2.48 6.52
CA GLY A 64 10.31 -2.12 7.08
C GLY A 64 10.31 -1.99 8.59
N GLN A 65 9.13 -1.74 9.16
CA GLN A 65 8.92 -1.60 10.61
C GLN A 65 8.40 -2.90 11.26
N GLY A 66 7.99 -3.89 10.47
CA GLY A 66 7.57 -5.20 10.96
C GLY A 66 6.27 -5.22 11.77
N TYR A 67 5.44 -4.18 11.66
CA TYR A 67 4.13 -4.15 12.31
C TYR A 67 3.15 -5.14 11.66
N GLY A 68 2.06 -5.41 12.37
CA GLY A 68 1.03 -6.34 11.93
C GLY A 68 -0.14 -5.69 11.20
N TYR A 69 -1.11 -6.53 10.85
CA TYR A 69 -2.33 -6.07 10.19
C TYR A 69 -3.25 -5.23 11.09
N VAL A 70 -3.11 -5.32 12.42
CA VAL A 70 -3.90 -4.49 13.34
C VAL A 70 -3.49 -3.03 13.19
N GLU A 71 -2.19 -2.75 13.16
CA GLU A 71 -1.64 -1.41 12.94
C GLU A 71 -1.98 -0.92 11.52
N LEU A 72 -1.91 -1.78 10.51
CA LEU A 72 -2.34 -1.43 9.15
C LEU A 72 -3.81 -1.04 9.10
N ILE A 73 -4.70 -1.77 9.80
CA ILE A 73 -6.13 -1.44 9.85
C ILE A 73 -6.35 -0.09 10.52
N VAL A 74 -5.64 0.20 11.62
CA VAL A 74 -5.71 1.52 12.29
C VAL A 74 -5.38 2.65 11.34
N VAL A 75 -4.31 2.50 10.54
CA VAL A 75 -3.91 3.50 9.54
C VAL A 75 -4.96 3.64 8.43
N LEU A 76 -5.46 2.52 7.91
CA LEU A 76 -6.46 2.51 6.84
C LEU A 76 -7.82 3.10 7.29
N GLU A 77 -8.22 2.91 8.55
CA GLU A 77 -9.42 3.55 9.11
C GLU A 77 -9.31 5.07 9.08
N GLU A 78 -8.17 5.63 9.49
CA GLU A 78 -7.97 7.09 9.47
C GLU A 78 -7.87 7.64 8.05
N MET A 79 -7.19 6.92 7.13
CA MET A 79 -7.17 7.28 5.72
C MET A 79 -8.56 7.26 5.09
N GLY A 80 -9.37 6.24 5.42
CA GLY A 80 -10.75 6.14 4.97
C GLY A 80 -11.65 7.25 5.55
N ARG A 81 -11.46 7.61 6.82
CA ARG A 81 -12.18 8.71 7.48
C ARG A 81 -11.95 10.06 6.77
N SER A 82 -10.73 10.29 6.31
CA SER A 82 -10.34 11.52 5.61
C SER A 82 -10.54 11.45 4.10
N LEU A 83 -10.93 10.30 3.54
CA LEU A 83 -11.01 10.04 2.10
C LEU A 83 -9.68 10.36 1.38
N LEU A 84 -8.55 10.07 2.03
CA LEU A 84 -7.22 10.40 1.54
C LEU A 84 -7.00 9.95 0.10
N CYS A 85 -6.62 10.88 -0.76
CA CYS A 85 -6.11 10.60 -2.10
C CYS A 85 -4.60 10.33 -2.01
N ALA A 86 -4.20 9.06 -1.99
CA ALA A 86 -2.79 8.65 -1.98
C ALA A 86 -2.62 7.22 -2.50
N PRO A 87 -1.45 6.87 -3.07
CA PRO A 87 -1.18 5.52 -3.59
C PRO A 87 -0.84 4.49 -2.49
N TYR A 88 -1.31 4.71 -1.26
CA TYR A 88 -1.01 3.86 -0.11
C TYR A 88 -1.63 2.46 -0.25
N PHE A 89 -2.93 2.40 -0.60
CA PHE A 89 -3.63 1.12 -0.75
C PHE A 89 -3.00 0.27 -1.85
N SER A 90 -2.70 0.85 -3.00
CA SER A 90 -2.08 0.12 -4.11
C SER A 90 -0.68 -0.38 -3.77
N SER A 91 0.13 0.46 -3.10
CA SER A 91 1.53 0.13 -2.82
C SER A 91 1.68 -0.80 -1.63
N VAL A 92 0.99 -0.53 -0.52
CA VAL A 92 1.15 -1.28 0.73
C VAL A 92 0.20 -2.47 0.80
N VAL A 93 -1.11 -2.23 0.58
CA VAL A 93 -2.10 -3.31 0.74
C VAL A 93 -2.06 -4.29 -0.40
N LEU A 94 -1.86 -3.84 -1.64
CA LEU A 94 -1.82 -4.74 -2.78
C LEU A 94 -0.39 -5.22 -3.08
N ALA A 95 0.53 -4.34 -3.46
CA ALA A 95 1.85 -4.74 -3.94
C ALA A 95 2.74 -5.34 -2.83
N ALA A 96 2.93 -4.62 -1.71
CA ALA A 96 3.80 -5.11 -0.64
C ALA A 96 3.28 -6.43 -0.05
N ASN A 97 1.97 -6.56 0.20
CA ASN A 97 1.41 -7.84 0.68
C ASN A 97 1.61 -8.98 -0.31
N THR A 98 1.46 -8.74 -1.60
CA THR A 98 1.72 -9.77 -2.62
C THR A 98 3.15 -10.25 -2.56
N LEU A 99 4.12 -9.34 -2.42
CA LEU A 99 5.53 -9.69 -2.28
C LEU A 99 5.80 -10.42 -0.96
N ILE A 100 5.32 -9.91 0.17
CA ILE A 100 5.52 -10.52 1.50
C ILE A 100 5.06 -11.98 1.51
N HIS A 101 3.94 -12.28 0.85
CA HIS A 101 3.36 -13.63 0.80
C HIS A 101 3.79 -14.46 -0.41
N SER A 102 4.63 -13.92 -1.30
CA SER A 102 5.22 -14.70 -2.39
C SER A 102 6.30 -15.67 -1.85
N GLU A 103 6.69 -16.63 -2.65
CA GLU A 103 7.85 -17.50 -2.39
C GLU A 103 9.13 -16.98 -3.06
N ASP A 104 9.09 -15.79 -3.65
CA ASP A 104 10.19 -15.19 -4.39
C ASP A 104 11.01 -14.25 -3.48
N ASP A 105 12.03 -14.81 -2.84
CA ASP A 105 12.90 -14.07 -1.92
C ASP A 105 13.78 -13.04 -2.64
N GLU A 106 14.10 -13.25 -3.92
CA GLU A 106 14.85 -12.29 -4.74
C GLU A 106 14.00 -11.04 -5.02
N ALA A 107 12.75 -11.23 -5.44
CA ALA A 107 11.81 -10.12 -5.64
C ALA A 107 11.50 -9.36 -4.34
N LYS A 108 11.37 -10.07 -3.20
CA LYS A 108 11.22 -9.41 -1.89
C LYS A 108 12.41 -8.52 -1.56
N ALA A 109 13.63 -9.06 -1.69
CA ALA A 109 14.85 -8.33 -1.37
C ALA A 109 15.07 -7.11 -2.28
N GLU A 110 14.63 -7.19 -3.52
CA GLU A 110 14.75 -6.08 -4.48
C GLU A 110 13.67 -5.01 -4.29
N LEU A 111 12.39 -5.42 -4.17
CA LEU A 111 11.25 -4.51 -4.32
C LEU A 111 10.70 -3.99 -2.99
N LEU A 112 10.71 -4.79 -1.91
CA LEU A 112 10.16 -4.34 -0.62
C LEU A 112 10.89 -3.13 -0.04
N PRO A 113 12.24 -3.02 -0.10
CA PRO A 113 12.93 -1.81 0.37
C PRO A 113 12.57 -0.55 -0.44
N GLN A 114 12.29 -0.71 -1.74
CA GLN A 114 11.86 0.39 -2.59
C GLN A 114 10.46 0.87 -2.19
N ILE A 115 9.51 -0.05 -1.96
CA ILE A 115 8.16 0.29 -1.48
C ILE A 115 8.23 0.92 -0.10
N ALA A 116 9.05 0.38 0.82
CA ALA A 116 9.26 0.94 2.15
C ALA A 116 9.74 2.41 2.10
N SER A 117 10.54 2.77 1.11
CA SER A 117 11.04 4.13 0.87
C SER A 117 10.10 5.00 0.02
N GLY A 118 8.90 4.52 -0.33
CA GLY A 118 7.87 5.32 -0.99
C GLY A 118 7.73 5.12 -2.49
N THR A 119 8.43 4.16 -3.10
CA THR A 119 8.17 3.78 -4.50
C THR A 119 6.73 3.29 -4.64
N ILE A 120 6.00 3.92 -5.57
CA ILE A 120 4.61 3.57 -5.85
C ILE A 120 4.56 2.25 -6.63
N ALA A 121 3.75 1.34 -6.15
CA ALA A 121 3.55 0.02 -6.74
C ALA A 121 2.08 -0.38 -6.71
N THR A 122 1.74 -1.42 -7.47
CA THR A 122 0.40 -2.00 -7.44
C THR A 122 0.43 -3.48 -7.83
N LEU A 123 -0.69 -4.16 -7.61
CA LEU A 123 -0.95 -5.52 -8.11
C LEU A 123 -1.86 -5.44 -9.33
N ALA A 124 -1.37 -5.89 -10.48
CA ALA A 124 -2.16 -6.01 -11.70
C ALA A 124 -2.87 -7.38 -11.74
N ILE A 125 -4.01 -7.50 -11.08
CA ILE A 125 -4.75 -8.77 -10.95
C ILE A 125 -5.96 -8.86 -11.87
N THR A 126 -6.77 -7.79 -11.96
CA THR A 126 -8.06 -7.81 -12.66
C THR A 126 -7.88 -7.91 -14.18
N GLU A 127 -8.61 -8.80 -14.82
CA GLU A 127 -8.70 -8.98 -16.26
C GLU A 127 -10.07 -8.52 -16.79
N GLU A 128 -10.32 -8.64 -18.10
CA GLU A 128 -11.58 -8.23 -18.75
C GLU A 128 -12.83 -8.86 -18.13
N ASN A 129 -12.70 -10.06 -17.53
CA ASN A 129 -13.80 -10.74 -16.84
C ASN A 129 -14.25 -10.03 -15.54
N GLY A 130 -13.50 -9.06 -15.02
CA GLY A 130 -13.79 -8.27 -13.82
C GLY A 130 -13.75 -9.04 -12.50
N LYS A 131 -13.28 -10.27 -12.47
CA LYS A 131 -13.22 -11.10 -11.26
C LYS A 131 -11.97 -10.81 -10.45
N TRP A 132 -12.10 -10.96 -9.13
CA TRP A 132 -11.02 -10.75 -8.15
C TRP A 132 -10.65 -12.03 -7.40
N ASP A 133 -10.88 -13.17 -8.00
CA ASP A 133 -10.59 -14.50 -7.48
C ASP A 133 -9.57 -15.23 -8.38
N GLU A 134 -8.99 -16.32 -7.87
CA GLU A 134 -8.02 -17.11 -8.62
C GLU A 134 -8.54 -17.57 -9.99
N PRO A 135 -9.80 -18.06 -10.15
CA PRO A 135 -10.34 -18.41 -11.46
C PRO A 135 -10.50 -17.23 -12.43
N GLY A 136 -10.41 -15.99 -11.92
CA GLY A 136 -10.44 -14.78 -12.73
C GLY A 136 -9.11 -14.44 -13.40
N VAL A 137 -8.01 -15.02 -12.94
CA VAL A 137 -6.66 -14.83 -13.50
C VAL A 137 -6.43 -15.89 -14.59
N THR A 138 -6.62 -15.51 -15.84
CA THR A 138 -6.56 -16.41 -17.00
C THR A 138 -5.37 -16.14 -17.93
N MET A 139 -4.70 -15.01 -17.76
CA MET A 139 -3.51 -14.66 -18.53
C MET A 139 -2.41 -15.69 -18.29
N GLN A 140 -1.84 -16.19 -19.38
CA GLN A 140 -0.76 -17.15 -19.34
C GLN A 140 0.60 -16.45 -19.50
N ALA A 141 1.60 -16.98 -18.81
CA ALA A 141 3.00 -16.62 -19.02
C ALA A 141 3.64 -17.65 -19.93
N ASP A 142 3.95 -17.26 -21.15
CA ASP A 142 4.59 -18.11 -22.16
C ASP A 142 6.11 -17.98 -22.03
N GLY A 143 6.82 -19.09 -21.76
CA GLY A 143 8.27 -19.05 -21.64
C GLY A 143 8.83 -20.25 -20.87
N SER A 144 10.12 -20.14 -20.54
CA SER A 144 10.82 -21.18 -19.74
C SER A 144 12.03 -20.57 -19.02
N GLY A 145 12.40 -21.17 -17.90
CA GLY A 145 13.51 -20.66 -17.09
C GLY A 145 13.14 -19.34 -16.41
N THR A 146 13.89 -18.28 -16.70
CA THR A 146 13.71 -16.92 -16.17
C THR A 146 13.04 -15.96 -17.15
N ASP A 147 12.83 -16.39 -18.40
CA ASP A 147 12.31 -15.54 -19.46
C ASP A 147 10.85 -15.91 -19.79
N PHE A 148 9.94 -14.99 -19.50
CA PHE A 148 8.51 -15.13 -19.77
C PHE A 148 7.98 -13.94 -20.57
N THR A 149 7.02 -14.23 -21.44
CA THR A 149 6.25 -13.23 -22.17
C THR A 149 4.81 -13.22 -21.68
N LEU A 150 4.32 -12.04 -21.31
CA LEU A 150 2.92 -11.80 -20.96
C LEU A 150 2.25 -11.02 -22.08
N ASN A 151 1.08 -11.48 -22.55
CA ASN A 151 0.32 -10.81 -23.60
C ASN A 151 -1.16 -10.78 -23.19
N GLY A 152 -1.67 -9.57 -22.92
CA GLY A 152 -3.04 -9.38 -22.47
C GLY A 152 -3.23 -8.04 -21.77
N THR A 153 -4.40 -7.87 -21.14
CA THR A 153 -4.77 -6.65 -20.40
C THR A 153 -5.07 -7.00 -18.94
N LYS A 154 -4.53 -6.19 -18.05
CA LYS A 154 -4.84 -6.18 -16.64
C LYS A 154 -5.46 -4.83 -16.25
#